data_abd2eb067f80c423c0387d3d9dd59c96
#
_entry.id   abd2eb067f80c423c0387d3d9dd59c96
#
_cell.length_a   1.000
_cell.length_b   1.000
_cell.length_c   1.000
_cell.angle_alpha   90.00
_cell.angle_beta   90.00
_cell.angle_gamma   90.00
#
_symmetry.space_group_name_H-M   'P 1'
#
loop_
_entity.id
_entity.type
_entity.pdbx_description
1 polymer ?
#
loop_
_entity_poly.entity_id
_entity_poly.type
_entity_poly.pdbx_seq_one_letter_code
_entity_poly.pdbx_strand_id
1 'polypeptide(L)'
;GLLFRAANSCLILPGARAAAGGDLACQTLNQWVSTSLGSTHPGVPVILLNRLAVAAFGGMPGEEDDVPGKPSVYFSQPYAAPVPAFIQEFSERYLASICVIAQTHPVYLLRPIPEMPVNVPGAIGRALLFGRARDVSVTLQQYRLRQGFILALQDQAVAQCGARVLDPLPFLSDGTVCFGSVSGQPLYSDDDHLSETGNKRLIPMFSELFRSQ
;
A
#
# COMPACT_ATOMS: atom_id res chain seq x y z
N GLY A 1 6.61 6.63 22.31
CA GLY A 1 5.91 5.36 22.04
C GLY A 1 5.32 5.33 20.66
N LEU A 2 4.88 4.16 20.18
CA LEU A 2 4.20 3.96 18.91
C LEU A 2 2.75 3.55 19.18
N LEU A 3 1.79 4.25 18.59
CA LEU A 3 0.39 3.83 18.55
C LEU A 3 0.14 3.16 17.20
N PHE A 4 -0.12 1.86 17.21
CA PHE A 4 -0.44 1.09 16.01
C PHE A 4 -1.95 0.80 15.96
N ARG A 5 -2.58 1.08 14.82
CA ARG A 5 -3.97 0.73 14.54
C ARG A 5 -4.08 0.15 13.14
N ALA A 6 -4.68 -1.01 13.03
CA ALA A 6 -4.91 -1.69 11.76
C ALA A 6 -6.21 -2.49 11.81
N ALA A 7 -6.77 -2.75 10.64
CA ALA A 7 -7.78 -3.78 10.42
C ALA A 7 -7.40 -4.54 9.15
N ASN A 8 -7.68 -5.86 9.13
CA ASN A 8 -7.35 -6.72 7.98
C ASN A 8 -8.09 -6.24 6.74
N SER A 9 -7.42 -6.28 5.59
CA SER A 9 -7.98 -5.89 4.28
C SER A 9 -8.64 -4.50 4.29
N CYS A 10 -8.26 -3.63 5.22
CA CYS A 10 -8.86 -2.32 5.40
C CYS A 10 -8.12 -1.25 4.61
N LEU A 11 -8.84 -0.55 3.76
CA LEU A 11 -8.40 0.73 3.24
C LEU A 11 -8.65 1.81 4.29
N ILE A 12 -7.60 2.44 4.79
CA ILE A 12 -7.72 3.63 5.66
C ILE A 12 -8.06 4.82 4.76
N LEU A 13 -9.35 4.92 4.47
CA LEU A 13 -9.94 5.97 3.66
C LEU A 13 -11.39 6.17 4.10
N PRO A 14 -11.67 7.21 4.90
CA PRO A 14 -13.00 7.49 5.41
C PRO A 14 -14.07 7.56 4.32
N GLY A 15 -15.18 6.85 4.54
CA GLY A 15 -16.28 6.74 3.58
C GLY A 15 -16.13 5.60 2.57
N ALA A 16 -14.98 4.94 2.47
CA ALA A 16 -14.82 3.75 1.65
C ALA A 16 -15.60 2.57 2.25
N ARG A 17 -16.24 1.80 1.38
CA ARG A 17 -16.98 0.56 1.70
C ARG A 17 -16.39 -0.59 0.90
N ALA A 18 -16.20 -1.75 1.53
CA ALA A 18 -15.74 -2.94 0.84
C ALA A 18 -16.79 -3.44 -0.16
N ALA A 19 -16.37 -3.75 -1.40
CA ALA A 19 -17.27 -4.25 -2.44
C ALA A 19 -17.79 -5.67 -2.14
N ALA A 20 -17.05 -6.46 -1.37
CA ALA A 20 -17.44 -7.80 -0.94
C ALA A 20 -18.42 -7.82 0.26
N GLY A 21 -18.74 -6.64 0.85
CA GLY A 21 -19.61 -6.54 2.02
C GLY A 21 -18.89 -6.37 3.35
N GLY A 22 -19.68 -6.07 4.39
CA GLY A 22 -19.33 -5.43 5.63
C GLY A 22 -18.07 -5.92 6.36
N ASP A 23 -17.11 -5.03 6.44
CA ASP A 23 -16.03 -5.09 7.41
C ASP A 23 -16.26 -4.04 8.52
N LEU A 24 -16.86 -4.49 9.62
CA LEU A 24 -17.15 -3.64 10.77
C LEU A 24 -15.84 -3.07 11.39
N ALA A 25 -14.76 -3.85 11.40
CA ALA A 25 -13.48 -3.41 11.94
C ALA A 25 -12.88 -2.27 11.12
N CYS A 26 -12.96 -2.35 9.79
CA CYS A 26 -12.54 -1.30 8.90
C CYS A 26 -13.40 -0.04 9.03
N GLN A 27 -14.71 -0.20 9.11
CA GLN A 27 -15.62 0.93 9.33
C GLN A 27 -15.32 1.63 10.66
N THR A 28 -15.11 0.87 11.74
CA THR A 28 -14.76 1.41 13.06
C THR A 28 -13.44 2.17 13.03
N LEU A 29 -12.41 1.62 12.34
CA LEU A 29 -11.13 2.30 12.17
C LEU A 29 -11.27 3.60 11.38
N ASN A 30 -11.98 3.57 10.26
CA ASN A 30 -12.21 4.75 9.44
C ASN A 30 -13.06 5.81 10.17
N GLN A 31 -14.02 5.39 10.97
CA GLN A 31 -14.77 6.30 11.83
C GLN A 31 -13.85 6.97 12.86
N TRP A 32 -13.00 6.18 13.54
CA TRP A 32 -12.03 6.75 14.49
C TRP A 32 -11.07 7.73 13.82
N VAL A 33 -10.56 7.42 12.62
CA VAL A 33 -9.72 8.34 11.83
C VAL A 33 -10.44 9.67 11.57
N SER A 34 -11.74 9.60 11.22
CA SER A 34 -12.53 10.79 10.89
C SER A 34 -12.90 11.66 12.10
N THR A 35 -13.14 11.01 13.26
CA THR A 35 -13.76 11.72 14.42
C THR A 35 -12.79 11.96 15.57
N SER A 36 -11.75 11.16 15.71
CA SER A 36 -10.91 11.12 16.91
C SER A 36 -9.45 11.35 16.66
N LEU A 37 -8.91 10.99 15.48
CA LEU A 37 -7.49 11.11 15.19
C LEU A 37 -7.00 12.55 15.36
N GLY A 38 -7.72 13.53 14.81
CA GLY A 38 -7.34 14.95 14.86
C GLY A 38 -7.16 15.54 16.27
N SER A 39 -7.83 14.94 17.28
CA SER A 39 -7.69 15.30 18.69
C SER A 39 -6.76 14.38 19.47
N THR A 40 -6.32 13.26 18.87
CA THR A 40 -5.46 12.27 19.49
C THR A 40 -4.00 12.64 19.25
N HIS A 41 -3.30 13.11 20.29
CA HIS A 41 -1.88 13.47 20.22
C HIS A 41 -1.54 14.39 19.03
N PRO A 42 -2.15 15.59 18.91
CA PRO A 42 -1.89 16.49 17.81
C PRO A 42 -0.39 16.82 17.68
N GLY A 43 0.08 16.98 16.45
CA GLY A 43 1.50 17.19 16.15
C GLY A 43 2.35 15.91 16.07
N VAL A 44 1.86 14.77 16.54
CA VAL A 44 2.58 13.49 16.40
C VAL A 44 2.48 13.01 14.95
N PRO A 45 3.57 12.55 14.32
CA PRO A 45 3.55 12.04 12.95
C PRO A 45 2.60 10.85 12.77
N VAL A 46 1.85 10.87 11.69
CA VAL A 46 0.98 9.76 11.24
C VAL A 46 1.58 9.12 10.00
N ILE A 47 1.85 7.83 10.07
CA ILE A 47 2.29 7.03 8.92
C ILE A 47 1.09 6.26 8.40
N LEU A 48 0.74 6.47 7.14
CA LEU A 48 -0.35 5.76 6.46
C LEU A 48 0.22 4.71 5.52
N LEU A 49 -0.21 3.48 5.74
CA LEU A 49 0.10 2.31 4.92
C LEU A 49 -1.20 1.74 4.36
N ASN A 50 -1.34 1.73 3.04
CA ASN A 50 -2.51 1.22 2.34
C ASN A 50 -2.10 0.48 1.05
N ARG A 51 -2.81 -0.59 0.71
CA ARG A 51 -2.71 -1.27 -0.59
C ARG A 51 -3.70 -0.62 -1.59
N LEU A 52 -3.42 0.63 -1.97
CA LEU A 52 -4.32 1.47 -2.77
C LEU A 52 -4.58 0.93 -4.18
N ALA A 53 -3.60 0.26 -4.79
CA ALA A 53 -3.76 -0.28 -6.14
C ALA A 53 -4.83 -1.38 -6.20
N VAL A 54 -4.91 -2.24 -5.20
CA VAL A 54 -5.98 -3.25 -5.09
C VAL A 54 -7.32 -2.57 -4.88
N ALA A 55 -7.37 -1.57 -4.03
CA ALA A 55 -8.60 -0.82 -3.79
C ALA A 55 -9.15 -0.19 -5.09
N ALA A 56 -8.28 0.38 -5.92
CA ALA A 56 -8.66 1.08 -7.14
C ALA A 56 -8.84 0.15 -8.36
N PHE A 57 -8.01 -0.90 -8.49
CA PHE A 57 -7.90 -1.68 -9.73
C PHE A 57 -8.08 -3.19 -9.53
N GLY A 58 -8.37 -3.63 -8.32
CA GLY A 58 -8.41 -5.05 -7.97
C GLY A 58 -7.02 -5.67 -7.82
N GLY A 59 -7.00 -6.95 -7.49
CA GLY A 59 -5.79 -7.72 -7.27
C GLY A 59 -4.96 -8.01 -8.53
N MET A 60 -3.86 -8.72 -8.31
CA MET A 60 -3.06 -9.27 -9.42
C MET A 60 -3.71 -10.54 -9.96
N PRO A 61 -3.44 -10.93 -11.23
CA PRO A 61 -3.92 -12.21 -11.75
C PRO A 61 -3.45 -13.38 -10.90
N GLY A 62 -4.38 -14.17 -10.39
CA GLY A 62 -4.11 -15.34 -9.52
C GLY A 62 -4.38 -15.11 -8.03
N GLU A 63 -4.72 -13.92 -7.61
CA GLU A 63 -5.26 -13.65 -6.26
C GLU A 63 -6.72 -14.14 -6.17
N GLU A 64 -7.05 -14.89 -5.10
CA GLU A 64 -8.37 -15.52 -4.96
C GLU A 64 -9.46 -14.51 -4.56
N ASP A 65 -9.12 -13.54 -3.71
CA ASP A 65 -10.08 -12.63 -3.07
C ASP A 65 -10.29 -11.31 -3.82
N ASP A 66 -9.32 -10.89 -4.63
CA ASP A 66 -9.33 -9.60 -5.32
C ASP A 66 -9.35 -9.76 -6.84
N VAL A 67 -10.51 -9.63 -7.45
CA VAL A 67 -10.70 -9.79 -8.90
C VAL A 67 -9.92 -8.73 -9.67
N PRO A 68 -8.99 -9.11 -10.58
CA PRO A 68 -8.26 -8.17 -11.40
C PRO A 68 -9.19 -7.27 -12.21
N GLY A 69 -8.88 -5.97 -12.25
CA GLY A 69 -9.66 -4.98 -12.99
C GLY A 69 -10.98 -4.58 -12.34
N LYS A 70 -11.28 -5.07 -11.13
CA LYS A 70 -12.49 -4.69 -10.38
C LYS A 70 -12.09 -3.97 -9.09
N PRO A 71 -12.54 -2.72 -8.86
CA PRO A 71 -12.31 -2.04 -7.59
C PRO A 71 -12.80 -2.86 -6.39
N SER A 72 -11.97 -3.01 -5.36
CA SER A 72 -12.38 -3.71 -4.14
C SER A 72 -13.15 -2.82 -3.15
N VAL A 73 -13.22 -1.52 -3.44
CA VAL A 73 -13.97 -0.54 -2.63
C VAL A 73 -14.89 0.33 -3.50
N TYR A 74 -15.86 0.94 -2.85
CA TYR A 74 -16.71 1.98 -3.43
C TYR A 74 -17.08 3.04 -2.39
N PHE A 75 -17.63 4.18 -2.82
CA PHE A 75 -18.11 5.28 -1.97
C PHE A 75 -19.61 5.48 -2.14
N SER A 76 -20.03 5.98 -3.29
CA SER A 76 -21.43 6.21 -3.63
C SER A 76 -22.12 4.94 -4.11
N GLN A 77 -21.48 4.17 -4.98
CA GLN A 77 -22.00 2.93 -5.55
C GLN A 77 -20.86 1.99 -5.97
N PRO A 78 -21.09 0.66 -5.96
CA PRO A 78 -20.07 -0.28 -6.46
C PRO A 78 -19.92 -0.18 -7.97
N TYR A 79 -18.68 -0.36 -8.44
CA TYR A 79 -18.32 -0.37 -9.86
C TYR A 79 -17.75 -1.72 -10.28
N ALA A 80 -18.09 -2.17 -11.49
CA ALA A 80 -17.57 -3.42 -12.05
C ALA A 80 -16.15 -3.25 -12.65
N ALA A 81 -15.73 -2.01 -12.89
CA ALA A 81 -14.42 -1.66 -13.44
C ALA A 81 -14.01 -0.25 -12.96
N PRO A 82 -12.72 0.10 -13.01
CA PRO A 82 -12.21 1.40 -12.60
C PRO A 82 -12.52 2.48 -13.67
N VAL A 83 -13.81 2.79 -13.84
CA VAL A 83 -14.27 3.81 -14.76
C VAL A 83 -13.84 5.23 -14.32
N PRO A 84 -13.77 6.22 -15.22
CA PRO A 84 -13.32 7.58 -14.88
C PRO A 84 -14.05 8.21 -13.71
N ALA A 85 -15.36 8.01 -13.59
CA ALA A 85 -16.15 8.53 -12.45
C ALA A 85 -15.70 7.95 -11.10
N PHE A 86 -15.40 6.64 -11.04
CA PHE A 86 -14.86 6.01 -9.84
C PHE A 86 -13.46 6.53 -9.52
N ILE A 87 -12.58 6.61 -10.52
CA ILE A 87 -11.20 7.09 -10.34
C ILE A 87 -11.18 8.54 -9.84
N GLN A 88 -12.06 9.39 -10.35
CA GLN A 88 -12.23 10.76 -9.87
C GLN A 88 -12.69 10.76 -8.40
N GLU A 89 -13.77 10.05 -8.06
CA GLU A 89 -14.29 9.98 -6.69
C GLU A 89 -13.24 9.42 -5.72
N PHE A 90 -12.51 8.37 -6.11
CA PHE A 90 -11.42 7.80 -5.34
C PHE A 90 -10.32 8.83 -5.05
N SER A 91 -9.88 9.56 -6.07
CA SER A 91 -8.85 10.58 -5.95
C SER A 91 -9.28 11.71 -5.03
N GLU A 92 -10.48 12.26 -5.21
CA GLU A 92 -11.03 13.34 -4.40
C GLU A 92 -11.15 12.93 -2.93
N ARG A 93 -11.66 11.73 -2.66
CA ARG A 93 -11.80 11.20 -1.29
C ARG A 93 -10.45 10.96 -0.63
N TYR A 94 -9.49 10.40 -1.38
CA TYR A 94 -8.14 10.19 -0.87
C TYR A 94 -7.46 11.51 -0.49
N LEU A 95 -7.42 12.48 -1.40
CA LEU A 95 -6.82 13.78 -1.16
C LEU A 95 -7.48 14.51 0.00
N ALA A 96 -8.82 14.55 0.04
CA ALA A 96 -9.56 15.17 1.12
C ALA A 96 -9.19 14.54 2.48
N SER A 97 -9.10 13.20 2.55
CA SER A 97 -8.73 12.50 3.79
C SER A 97 -7.32 12.84 4.26
N ILE A 98 -6.35 12.87 3.35
CA ILE A 98 -4.96 13.23 3.68
C ILE A 98 -4.88 14.67 4.15
N CYS A 99 -5.54 15.61 3.45
CA CYS A 99 -5.54 17.01 3.83
C CYS A 99 -6.18 17.25 5.20
N VAL A 100 -7.24 16.52 5.55
CA VAL A 100 -7.86 16.62 6.88
C VAL A 100 -6.89 16.16 7.99
N ILE A 101 -6.21 15.02 7.80
CA ILE A 101 -5.25 14.55 8.79
C ILE A 101 -4.06 15.51 8.90
N ALA A 102 -3.61 16.07 7.78
CA ALA A 102 -2.48 17.00 7.73
C ALA A 102 -2.72 18.33 8.46
N GLN A 103 -3.97 18.70 8.76
CA GLN A 103 -4.29 19.87 9.55
C GLN A 103 -3.79 19.77 11.01
N THR A 104 -3.66 18.56 11.51
CA THR A 104 -3.33 18.32 12.93
C THR A 104 -2.08 17.47 13.13
N HIS A 105 -1.63 16.77 12.11
CA HIS A 105 -0.51 15.83 12.16
C HIS A 105 0.43 15.98 10.96
N PRO A 106 1.76 15.86 11.11
CA PRO A 106 2.64 15.55 10.01
C PRO A 106 2.28 14.19 9.41
N VAL A 107 1.92 14.15 8.10
CA VAL A 107 1.47 12.93 7.44
C VAL A 107 2.60 12.35 6.59
N TYR A 108 2.87 11.07 6.76
CA TYR A 108 3.80 10.29 5.96
C TYR A 108 3.05 9.19 5.22
N LEU A 109 3.13 9.18 3.90
CA LEU A 109 2.51 8.20 3.02
C LEU A 109 3.55 7.16 2.62
N LEU A 110 3.37 5.91 3.03
CA LEU A 110 4.22 4.84 2.52
C LEU A 110 3.84 4.56 1.07
N ARG A 111 4.82 4.69 0.15
CA ARG A 111 4.63 4.31 -1.25
C ARG A 111 4.44 2.80 -1.37
N PRO A 112 3.70 2.34 -2.39
CA PRO A 112 3.48 0.91 -2.59
C PRO A 112 4.79 0.14 -2.71
N ILE A 113 4.87 -1.01 -2.07
CA ILE A 113 5.93 -1.99 -2.35
C ILE A 113 5.64 -2.66 -3.70
N PRO A 114 6.65 -3.21 -4.40
CA PRO A 114 6.43 -4.01 -5.59
C PRO A 114 5.58 -5.26 -5.30
N GLU A 115 4.54 -5.52 -6.10
CA GLU A 115 3.77 -6.76 -6.06
C GLU A 115 4.42 -7.78 -6.99
N MET A 116 4.61 -9.03 -6.52
CA MET A 116 5.29 -10.08 -7.30
C MET A 116 4.26 -10.89 -8.11
N PRO A 117 4.65 -11.42 -9.29
CA PRO A 117 3.72 -12.15 -10.16
C PRO A 117 3.39 -13.56 -9.67
N VAL A 118 4.02 -13.99 -8.58
CA VAL A 118 3.88 -15.34 -8.01
C VAL A 118 4.19 -15.31 -6.52
N ASN A 119 3.62 -16.25 -5.76
CA ASN A 119 4.05 -16.51 -4.38
C ASN A 119 5.56 -16.83 -4.36
N VAL A 120 6.35 -15.93 -3.77
CA VAL A 120 7.81 -15.93 -3.86
C VAL A 120 8.44 -17.17 -3.22
N PRO A 121 8.13 -17.52 -1.95
CA PRO A 121 8.67 -18.73 -1.33
C PRO A 121 8.27 -20.00 -2.08
N GLY A 122 7.02 -20.07 -2.54
CA GLY A 122 6.52 -21.21 -3.30
C GLY A 122 7.23 -21.39 -4.64
N ALA A 123 7.56 -20.31 -5.34
CA ALA A 123 8.29 -20.35 -6.60
C ALA A 123 9.74 -20.80 -6.40
N ILE A 124 10.41 -20.30 -5.35
CA ILE A 124 11.77 -20.69 -4.99
C ILE A 124 11.80 -22.15 -4.56
N GLY A 125 10.90 -22.56 -3.66
CA GLY A 125 10.81 -23.94 -3.17
C GLY A 125 10.61 -24.95 -4.30
N ARG A 126 9.70 -24.65 -5.24
CA ARG A 126 9.51 -25.51 -6.43
C ARG A 126 10.78 -25.60 -7.29
N ALA A 127 11.47 -24.50 -7.51
CA ALA A 127 12.71 -24.52 -8.29
C ALA A 127 13.80 -25.38 -7.63
N LEU A 128 13.95 -25.27 -6.31
CA LEU A 128 14.91 -26.06 -5.53
C LEU A 128 14.62 -27.55 -5.58
N LEU A 129 13.34 -27.98 -5.57
CA LEU A 129 12.96 -29.40 -5.73
C LEU A 129 13.46 -30.00 -7.05
N PHE A 130 13.68 -29.16 -8.08
CA PHE A 130 14.22 -29.58 -9.38
C PHE A 130 15.71 -29.23 -9.53
N GLY A 131 16.41 -28.95 -8.45
CA GLY A 131 17.85 -28.61 -8.46
C GLY A 131 18.18 -27.28 -9.18
N ARG A 132 17.24 -26.34 -9.26
CA ARG A 132 17.41 -25.06 -9.94
C ARG A 132 17.44 -23.90 -8.93
N ALA A 133 18.39 -22.99 -9.09
CA ALA A 133 18.31 -21.69 -8.44
C ALA A 133 17.32 -20.79 -9.17
N ARG A 134 16.50 -20.03 -8.43
CA ARG A 134 15.57 -19.07 -9.00
C ARG A 134 15.47 -17.87 -8.09
N ASP A 135 15.63 -16.66 -8.66
CA ASP A 135 15.17 -15.44 -8.04
C ASP A 135 13.85 -14.98 -8.68
N VAL A 136 13.03 -14.32 -7.88
CA VAL A 136 11.77 -13.73 -8.30
C VAL A 136 11.92 -12.22 -8.31
N SER A 137 11.47 -11.57 -9.35
CA SER A 137 11.50 -10.12 -9.50
C SER A 137 10.43 -9.64 -10.48
N VAL A 138 10.14 -8.35 -10.45
CA VAL A 138 9.41 -7.62 -11.49
C VAL A 138 10.29 -6.50 -12.01
N THR A 139 10.11 -6.10 -13.27
CA THR A 139 10.82 -4.94 -13.81
C THR A 139 10.30 -3.65 -13.17
N LEU A 140 11.15 -2.64 -13.10
CA LEU A 140 10.72 -1.30 -12.67
C LEU A 140 9.60 -0.74 -13.54
N GLN A 141 9.57 -1.10 -14.83
CA GLN A 141 8.49 -0.74 -15.74
C GLN A 141 7.15 -1.37 -15.32
N GLN A 142 7.13 -2.67 -14.99
CA GLN A 142 5.92 -3.34 -14.50
C GLN A 142 5.41 -2.74 -13.19
N TYR A 143 6.31 -2.46 -12.24
CA TYR A 143 5.98 -1.75 -11.02
C TYR A 143 5.33 -0.39 -11.31
N ARG A 144 5.94 0.42 -12.19
CA ARG A 144 5.39 1.74 -12.56
C ARG A 144 4.05 1.66 -13.27
N LEU A 145 3.84 0.67 -14.13
CA LEU A 145 2.55 0.43 -14.77
C LEU A 145 1.46 0.10 -13.75
N ARG A 146 1.77 -0.75 -12.76
CA ARG A 146 0.83 -1.15 -11.72
C ARG A 146 0.54 -0.02 -10.75
N GLN A 147 1.57 0.71 -10.30
CA GLN A 147 1.47 1.66 -9.20
C GLN A 147 1.41 3.12 -9.65
N GLY A 148 1.54 3.43 -10.95
CA GLY A 148 1.72 4.79 -11.46
C GLY A 148 0.61 5.76 -11.07
N PHE A 149 -0.64 5.33 -11.08
CA PHE A 149 -1.77 6.14 -10.61
C PHE A 149 -1.62 6.48 -9.11
N ILE A 150 -1.26 5.49 -8.30
CA ILE A 150 -1.13 5.68 -6.84
C ILE A 150 0.05 6.60 -6.52
N LEU A 151 1.18 6.43 -7.22
CA LEU A 151 2.34 7.29 -7.06
C LEU A 151 1.99 8.75 -7.39
N ALA A 152 1.30 8.98 -8.50
CA ALA A 152 0.84 10.32 -8.90
C ALA A 152 -0.16 10.91 -7.90
N LEU A 153 -1.06 10.09 -7.35
CA LEU A 153 -2.04 10.53 -6.34
C LEU A 153 -1.35 10.91 -5.02
N GLN A 154 -0.33 10.17 -4.60
CA GLN A 154 0.48 10.52 -3.44
C GLN A 154 1.31 11.78 -3.68
N ASP A 155 1.85 11.99 -4.88
CA ASP A 155 2.54 13.25 -5.24
C ASP A 155 1.58 14.46 -5.20
N GLN A 156 0.32 14.29 -5.62
CA GLN A 156 -0.71 15.32 -5.44
C GLN A 156 -0.98 15.60 -3.96
N ALA A 157 -1.04 14.59 -3.10
CA ALA A 157 -1.21 14.78 -1.66
C ALA A 157 -0.01 15.52 -1.02
N VAL A 158 1.21 15.27 -1.50
CA VAL A 158 2.40 16.06 -1.11
C VAL A 158 2.22 17.53 -1.48
N ALA A 159 1.85 17.80 -2.73
CA ALA A 159 1.71 19.16 -3.25
C ALA A 159 0.55 19.94 -2.61
N GLN A 160 -0.59 19.29 -2.37
CA GLN A 160 -1.81 19.96 -1.92
C GLN A 160 -1.96 19.98 -0.41
N CYS A 161 -1.50 18.94 0.30
CA CYS A 161 -1.75 18.76 1.72
C CYS A 161 -0.48 18.87 2.58
N GLY A 162 0.70 19.03 1.96
CA GLY A 162 1.97 19.05 2.69
C GLY A 162 2.37 17.69 3.28
N ALA A 163 1.80 16.61 2.80
CA ALA A 163 2.22 15.26 3.17
C ALA A 163 3.67 14.99 2.72
N ARG A 164 4.29 13.98 3.30
CA ARG A 164 5.62 13.48 2.92
C ARG A 164 5.49 12.05 2.47
N VAL A 165 6.41 11.59 1.62
CA VAL A 165 6.44 10.18 1.19
C VAL A 165 7.58 9.43 1.85
N LEU A 166 7.33 8.17 2.21
CA LEU A 166 8.33 7.17 2.54
C LEU A 166 8.42 6.22 1.35
N ASP A 167 9.56 6.21 0.67
CA ASP A 167 9.74 5.42 -0.55
C ASP A 167 10.54 4.15 -0.26
N PRO A 168 9.92 2.94 -0.30
CA PRO A 168 10.59 1.68 -0.10
C PRO A 168 11.40 1.22 -1.31
N LEU A 169 11.17 1.80 -2.49
CA LEU A 169 11.74 1.33 -3.74
C LEU A 169 13.28 1.30 -3.76
N PRO A 170 14.01 2.30 -3.22
CA PRO A 170 15.48 2.25 -3.16
C PRO A 170 16.05 1.07 -2.36
N PHE A 171 15.24 0.48 -1.47
CA PHE A 171 15.64 -0.65 -0.62
C PHE A 171 15.23 -2.01 -1.21
N LEU A 172 14.31 -1.99 -2.18
CA LEU A 172 13.71 -3.18 -2.79
C LEU A 172 14.02 -3.30 -4.28
N SER A 173 14.86 -2.45 -4.85
CA SER A 173 15.23 -2.50 -6.26
C SER A 173 16.67 -2.04 -6.50
N ASP A 174 17.22 -2.36 -7.69
CA ASP A 174 18.48 -1.84 -8.18
C ASP A 174 18.31 -0.71 -9.24
N GLY A 175 17.08 -0.24 -9.42
CA GLY A 175 16.71 0.75 -10.44
C GLY A 175 16.32 0.14 -11.79
N THR A 176 16.49 -1.17 -11.97
CA THR A 176 16.09 -1.91 -13.19
C THR A 176 15.00 -2.94 -12.86
N VAL A 177 15.22 -3.70 -11.81
CA VAL A 177 14.28 -4.71 -11.29
C VAL A 177 13.96 -4.46 -9.83
N CYS A 178 12.77 -4.84 -9.42
CA CYS A 178 12.32 -4.87 -8.04
C CYS A 178 12.41 -6.31 -7.53
N PHE A 179 13.06 -6.50 -6.39
CA PHE A 179 13.42 -7.82 -5.87
C PHE A 179 12.26 -8.47 -5.11
N GLY A 180 11.82 -9.64 -5.52
CA GLY A 180 11.03 -10.56 -4.72
C GLY A 180 11.92 -11.47 -3.88
N SER A 181 13.13 -11.78 -4.39
CA SER A 181 14.18 -12.51 -3.68
C SER A 181 15.55 -12.02 -4.08
N VAL A 182 16.55 -12.34 -3.27
CA VAL A 182 17.97 -12.09 -3.56
C VAL A 182 18.78 -13.32 -3.19
N SER A 183 19.51 -13.89 -4.15
CA SER A 183 20.32 -15.10 -3.96
C SER A 183 19.52 -16.26 -3.34
N GLY A 184 18.29 -16.47 -3.81
CA GLY A 184 17.38 -17.51 -3.33
C GLY A 184 16.73 -17.23 -1.97
N GLN A 185 17.02 -16.09 -1.34
CA GLN A 185 16.38 -15.66 -0.08
C GLN A 185 15.11 -14.85 -0.40
N PRO A 186 13.89 -15.30 0.02
CA PRO A 186 12.68 -14.56 -0.24
C PRO A 186 12.61 -13.28 0.60
N LEU A 187 12.28 -12.16 -0.06
CA LEU A 187 11.98 -10.89 0.60
C LEU A 187 10.48 -10.74 0.92
N TYR A 188 9.67 -11.69 0.44
CA TYR A 188 8.22 -11.74 0.62
C TYR A 188 7.81 -13.03 1.30
N SER A 189 6.73 -13.01 2.04
CA SER A 189 6.06 -14.20 2.62
C SER A 189 5.08 -14.86 1.65
N ASP A 190 4.65 -14.11 0.64
CA ASP A 190 3.78 -14.54 -0.46
C ASP A 190 4.14 -13.78 -1.76
N ASP A 191 3.24 -13.06 -2.39
CA ASP A 191 3.45 -12.25 -3.58
C ASP A 191 3.42 -10.74 -3.30
N ASP A 192 2.84 -10.29 -2.18
CA ASP A 192 2.63 -8.88 -1.87
C ASP A 192 2.92 -8.48 -0.42
N HIS A 193 3.16 -9.41 0.48
CA HIS A 193 3.56 -9.14 1.86
C HIS A 193 5.05 -9.38 2.07
N LEU A 194 5.77 -8.36 2.55
CA LEU A 194 7.19 -8.51 2.88
C LEU A 194 7.39 -9.51 4.01
N SER A 195 8.38 -10.39 3.84
CA SER A 195 8.91 -11.24 4.91
C SER A 195 9.64 -10.39 5.96
N GLU A 196 10.03 -11.01 7.08
CA GLU A 196 10.91 -10.36 8.05
C GLU A 196 12.21 -9.85 7.41
N THR A 197 12.80 -10.62 6.49
CA THR A 197 14.01 -10.23 5.75
C THR A 197 13.75 -9.02 4.85
N GLY A 198 12.61 -8.97 4.16
CA GLY A 198 12.21 -7.83 3.34
C GLY A 198 11.95 -6.58 4.20
N ASN A 199 11.23 -6.74 5.30
CA ASN A 199 10.94 -5.62 6.21
C ASN A 199 12.22 -5.03 6.84
N LYS A 200 13.22 -5.85 7.18
CA LYS A 200 14.50 -5.37 7.70
C LYS A 200 15.24 -4.45 6.74
N ARG A 201 15.05 -4.60 5.43
CA ARG A 201 15.63 -3.68 4.44
C ARG A 201 15.08 -2.26 4.54
N LEU A 202 13.86 -2.09 5.06
CA LEU A 202 13.21 -0.78 5.20
C LEU A 202 13.58 -0.04 6.48
N ILE A 203 14.32 -0.67 7.42
CA ILE A 203 14.74 -0.04 8.68
C ILE A 203 15.42 1.34 8.47
N PRO A 204 16.35 1.52 7.50
CA PRO A 204 16.98 2.83 7.29
C PRO A 204 15.97 3.93 6.96
N MET A 205 14.98 3.64 6.11
CA MET A 205 13.92 4.59 5.74
C MET A 205 13.14 5.07 6.97
N PHE A 206 12.72 4.16 7.84
CA PHE A 206 12.02 4.52 9.07
C PHE A 206 12.94 5.18 10.12
N SER A 207 14.22 4.79 10.18
CA SER A 207 15.17 5.39 11.10
C SER A 207 15.39 6.88 10.85
N GLU A 208 15.34 7.32 9.60
CA GLU A 208 15.44 8.75 9.25
C GLU A 208 14.25 9.54 9.80
N LEU A 209 13.04 8.97 9.74
CA LEU A 209 11.84 9.59 10.30
C LEU A 209 11.97 9.87 11.81
N PHE A 210 12.59 8.98 12.56
CA PHE A 210 12.72 9.12 14.03
C PHE A 210 13.93 9.96 14.45
N ARG A 211 14.89 10.24 13.56
CA ARG A 211 16.04 11.14 13.84
C ARG A 211 15.73 12.60 13.64
N SER A 212 14.72 12.92 12.85
CA SER A 212 14.35 14.29 12.45
C SER A 212 13.30 14.94 13.38
N GLN A 213 13.08 14.38 14.58
CA GLN A 213 12.15 14.90 15.58
C GLN A 213 12.87 15.49 16.80
#